data_9641bfa39133e602ab76465ad9227adb
#
_entry.id   9641bfa39133e602ab76465ad9227adb
#
_cell.length_a   1.000
_cell.length_b   1.000
_cell.length_c   1.000
_cell.angle_alpha   90.00
_cell.angle_beta   90.00
_cell.angle_gamma   90.00
#
_symmetry.space_group_name_H-M   'P 1'
#
loop_
_entity.id
_entity.type
_entity.pdbx_description
1 polymer ?
#
loop_
_entity_poly.entity_id
_entity_poly.type
_entity_poly.pdbx_seq_one_letter_code
_entity_poly.pdbx_strand_id
1 'polypeptide(L)'
;MITTEVLPASRWRDPRDLPAVLELPATGVLIGADRQQKPVALPAIGPGPTRLGVLGDHRIATLLAYRLLGVGCRLTVTTADPARWRRLLAAAGDRAVVGPSALGWPAAGPRGAEPQLLVTDLPAAPPVGLGDQPMCTVLHVATAVPTGSPYWSDVDGVLLAGHGYGTPLARLLNRPDAGELDQLSPGQLGLLDRERAVVVTPILAEAELALLTD
;
A
#
# COMPACT_ATOMS: atom_id res chain seq x y z
N MET A 1 10.57 31.79 -34.25
CA MET A 1 11.85 31.86 -33.55
C MET A 1 11.71 31.00 -32.30
N ILE A 2 12.21 29.78 -32.32
CA ILE A 2 12.13 28.83 -31.19
C ILE A 2 13.40 29.05 -30.36
N THR A 3 13.21 29.60 -29.16
CA THR A 3 14.30 29.76 -28.19
C THR A 3 14.61 28.38 -27.62
N THR A 4 15.74 27.81 -27.97
CA THR A 4 16.22 26.56 -27.38
C THR A 4 16.70 26.90 -25.96
N GLU A 5 15.91 26.56 -24.96
CA GLU A 5 16.30 26.65 -23.57
C GLU A 5 17.39 25.59 -23.31
N VAL A 6 18.61 26.03 -23.08
CA VAL A 6 19.72 25.13 -22.75
C VAL A 6 19.53 24.66 -21.33
N LEU A 7 19.19 23.38 -21.16
CA LEU A 7 19.14 22.75 -19.84
C LEU A 7 20.50 22.87 -19.14
N PRO A 8 20.55 23.24 -17.87
CA PRO A 8 21.81 23.36 -17.14
C PRO A 8 22.48 21.98 -17.08
N ALA A 9 23.68 21.88 -17.66
CA ALA A 9 24.51 20.71 -17.53
C ALA A 9 25.00 20.61 -16.08
N SER A 10 24.38 19.76 -15.27
CA SER A 10 24.89 19.42 -13.95
C SER A 10 26.18 18.59 -14.13
N ARG A 11 27.32 19.17 -13.84
CA ARG A 11 28.55 18.40 -13.71
C ARG A 11 28.46 17.60 -12.41
N TRP A 12 28.49 16.28 -12.53
CA TRP A 12 28.63 15.39 -11.36
C TRP A 12 29.96 15.73 -10.68
N ARG A 13 29.90 16.31 -9.49
CA ARG A 13 31.07 16.49 -8.63
C ARG A 13 31.28 15.19 -7.84
N ASP A 14 32.49 15.02 -7.33
CA ASP A 14 32.88 13.86 -6.51
C ASP A 14 31.86 13.64 -5.40
N PRO A 15 31.34 12.39 -5.21
CA PRO A 15 30.36 12.07 -4.18
C PRO A 15 30.79 12.46 -2.76
N ARG A 16 32.09 12.69 -2.54
CA ARG A 16 32.65 13.12 -1.25
C ARG A 16 32.33 14.57 -0.88
N ASP A 17 31.89 15.37 -1.83
CA ASP A 17 31.60 16.80 -1.62
C ASP A 17 30.11 17.12 -1.49
N LEU A 18 29.23 16.12 -1.39
CA LEU A 18 27.81 16.31 -1.25
C LEU A 18 27.41 16.16 0.23
N PRO A 19 27.15 17.26 0.96
CA PRO A 19 26.61 17.19 2.32
C PRO A 19 25.09 16.90 2.33
N ALA A 20 24.49 16.53 1.21
CA ALA A 20 23.07 16.27 1.09
C ALA A 20 22.81 14.77 1.04
N VAL A 21 22.28 14.23 2.12
CA VAL A 21 21.51 13.00 2.07
C VAL A 21 20.29 13.29 1.20
N LEU A 22 20.23 12.72 0.01
CA LEU A 22 19.00 12.72 -0.79
C LEU A 22 18.00 11.81 -0.08
N GLU A 23 17.17 12.41 0.77
CA GLU A 23 15.99 11.72 1.27
C GLU A 23 15.04 11.54 0.09
N LEU A 24 14.98 10.32 -0.45
CA LEU A 24 13.96 9.97 -1.43
C LEU A 24 12.61 10.00 -0.71
N PRO A 25 11.67 10.85 -1.12
CA PRO A 25 10.35 10.84 -0.54
C PRO A 25 9.72 9.46 -0.77
N ALA A 26 8.94 8.99 0.20
CA ALA A 26 8.16 7.76 0.02
C ALA A 26 7.27 7.90 -1.21
N THR A 27 7.33 6.92 -2.11
CA THR A 27 6.47 6.90 -3.29
C THR A 27 5.06 6.49 -2.86
N GLY A 28 4.12 7.40 -3.02
CA GLY A 28 2.71 7.17 -2.68
C GLY A 28 1.91 6.62 -3.86
N VAL A 29 0.90 5.83 -3.55
CA VAL A 29 -0.12 5.38 -4.49
C VAL A 29 -1.36 6.26 -4.31
N LEU A 30 -1.77 6.95 -5.37
CA LEU A 30 -3.00 7.75 -5.35
C LEU A 30 -4.19 6.82 -5.04
N ILE A 31 -4.96 7.17 -4.02
CA ILE A 31 -6.18 6.42 -3.65
C ILE A 31 -7.42 7.11 -4.21
N GLY A 32 -7.48 8.43 -4.12
CA GLY A 32 -8.63 9.21 -4.55
C GLY A 32 -8.49 10.66 -4.14
N ALA A 33 -9.61 11.29 -3.80
CA ALA A 33 -9.65 12.68 -3.33
C ALA A 33 -10.39 12.78 -1.99
N ASP A 34 -9.97 13.73 -1.15
CA ASP A 34 -10.67 14.06 0.08
C ASP A 34 -11.94 14.89 -0.16
N ARG A 35 -12.61 15.29 0.92
CA ARG A 35 -13.82 16.13 0.85
C ARG A 35 -13.59 17.49 0.20
N GLN A 36 -12.35 18.01 0.20
CA GLN A 36 -11.95 19.25 -0.46
C GLN A 36 -11.43 19.03 -1.89
N GLN A 37 -11.60 17.82 -2.44
CA GLN A 37 -11.11 17.44 -3.77
C GLN A 37 -9.57 17.48 -3.89
N LYS A 38 -8.86 17.43 -2.78
CA LYS A 38 -7.40 17.28 -2.80
C LYS A 38 -7.02 15.82 -3.00
N PRO A 39 -6.02 15.55 -3.85
CA PRO A 39 -5.55 14.19 -4.05
C PRO A 39 -5.00 13.59 -2.76
N VAL A 40 -5.37 12.34 -2.49
CA VAL A 40 -4.93 11.55 -1.34
C VAL A 40 -4.14 10.37 -1.83
N ALA A 41 -2.87 10.30 -1.44
CA ALA A 41 -1.99 9.17 -1.71
C ALA A 41 -1.63 8.46 -0.41
N LEU A 42 -1.49 7.15 -0.50
CA LEU A 42 -0.99 6.30 0.58
C LEU A 42 0.50 6.05 0.34
N PRO A 43 1.42 6.44 1.23
CA PRO A 43 2.81 6.05 1.15
C PRO A 43 2.92 4.53 1.19
N ALA A 44 3.48 3.93 0.15
CA ALA A 44 3.49 2.48 0.01
C ALA A 44 4.84 1.90 -0.39
N ILE A 45 5.75 2.71 -0.90
CA ILE A 45 7.11 2.29 -1.24
C ILE A 45 8.07 3.33 -0.72
N GLY A 46 9.02 2.91 0.07
CA GLY A 46 9.97 3.81 0.70
C GLY A 46 11.36 3.19 0.88
N PRO A 47 12.31 3.98 1.39
CA PRO A 47 13.64 3.49 1.71
C PRO A 47 13.66 2.49 2.87
N GLY A 48 12.59 2.44 3.68
CA GLY A 48 12.37 1.45 4.73
C GLY A 48 11.23 0.48 4.38
N PRO A 49 11.00 -0.52 5.24
CA PRO A 49 9.84 -1.41 5.12
C PRO A 49 8.55 -0.62 5.31
N THR A 50 7.49 -1.02 4.63
CA THR A 50 6.16 -0.42 4.76
C THR A 50 5.13 -1.48 5.15
N ARG A 51 4.35 -1.23 6.20
CA ARG A 51 3.29 -2.12 6.69
C ARG A 51 1.93 -1.48 6.51
N LEU A 52 1.08 -2.12 5.74
CA LEU A 52 -0.25 -1.62 5.41
C LEU A 52 -1.34 -2.59 5.87
N GLY A 53 -2.47 -2.04 6.27
CA GLY A 53 -3.68 -2.79 6.58
C GLY A 53 -4.83 -2.44 5.63
N VAL A 54 -5.65 -3.44 5.31
CA VAL A 54 -6.98 -3.22 4.70
C VAL A 54 -8.02 -3.89 5.58
N LEU A 55 -9.03 -3.13 5.98
CA LEU A 55 -10.17 -3.63 6.76
C LEU A 55 -11.43 -3.64 5.91
N GLY A 56 -12.08 -4.79 5.87
CA GLY A 56 -13.36 -4.99 5.20
C GLY A 56 -13.22 -5.60 3.80
N ASP A 57 -13.43 -4.82 2.75
CA ASP A 57 -13.52 -5.36 1.38
C ASP A 57 -12.14 -5.63 0.77
N HIS A 58 -11.88 -6.90 0.44
CA HIS A 58 -10.64 -7.35 -0.22
C HIS A 58 -10.40 -6.69 -1.59
N ARG A 59 -11.45 -6.19 -2.27
CA ARG A 59 -11.32 -5.47 -3.54
C ARG A 59 -10.44 -4.23 -3.42
N ILE A 60 -10.42 -3.61 -2.25
CA ILE A 60 -9.53 -2.47 -1.99
C ILE A 60 -8.07 -2.91 -1.96
N ALA A 61 -7.78 -4.06 -1.39
CA ALA A 61 -6.43 -4.63 -1.44
C ALA A 61 -6.03 -5.02 -2.87
N THR A 62 -6.98 -5.53 -3.67
CA THR A 62 -6.78 -5.83 -5.10
C THR A 62 -6.44 -4.54 -5.87
N LEU A 63 -7.20 -3.47 -5.65
CA LEU A 63 -6.95 -2.15 -6.27
C LEU A 63 -5.56 -1.61 -5.90
N LEU A 64 -5.22 -1.64 -4.62
CA LEU A 64 -3.94 -1.16 -4.14
C LEU A 64 -2.78 -1.97 -4.72
N ALA A 65 -2.91 -3.29 -4.74
CA ALA A 65 -1.91 -4.17 -5.33
C ALA A 65 -1.75 -3.95 -6.84
N TYR A 66 -2.84 -3.73 -7.57
CA TYR A 66 -2.80 -3.39 -9.00
C TYR A 66 -2.06 -2.08 -9.27
N ARG A 67 -2.33 -1.04 -8.47
CA ARG A 67 -1.61 0.24 -8.57
C ARG A 67 -0.14 0.12 -8.24
N LEU A 68 0.21 -0.70 -7.24
CA LEU A 68 1.61 -0.97 -6.89
C LEU A 68 2.34 -1.77 -7.97
N LEU A 69 1.66 -2.68 -8.66
CA LEU A 69 2.19 -3.29 -9.89
C LEU A 69 2.48 -2.25 -10.98
N GLY A 70 1.61 -1.24 -11.11
CA GLY A 70 1.80 -0.12 -12.05
C GLY A 70 3.06 0.70 -11.79
N VAL A 71 3.51 0.80 -10.54
CA VAL A 71 4.76 1.47 -10.15
C VAL A 71 5.98 0.52 -10.08
N GLY A 72 5.83 -0.70 -10.58
CA GLY A 72 6.95 -1.62 -10.78
C GLY A 72 7.16 -2.65 -9.67
N CYS A 73 6.24 -2.80 -8.72
CA CYS A 73 6.36 -3.85 -7.70
C CYS A 73 6.27 -5.26 -8.29
N ARG A 74 7.00 -6.19 -7.70
CA ARG A 74 6.71 -7.62 -7.80
C ARG A 74 5.74 -8.02 -6.70
N LEU A 75 4.71 -8.77 -7.06
CA LEU A 75 3.64 -9.18 -6.17
C LEU A 75 3.82 -10.63 -5.71
N THR A 76 3.72 -10.84 -4.42
CA THR A 76 3.48 -12.16 -3.83
C THR A 76 2.14 -12.12 -3.10
N VAL A 77 1.27 -13.08 -3.38
CA VAL A 77 -0.02 -13.23 -2.68
C VAL A 77 0.03 -14.50 -1.85
N THR A 78 -0.23 -14.37 -0.54
CA THR A 78 -0.46 -15.53 0.33
C THR A 78 -1.92 -15.58 0.75
N THR A 79 -2.61 -16.63 0.35
CA THR A 79 -4.05 -16.73 0.50
C THR A 79 -4.51 -18.18 0.66
N ALA A 80 -5.61 -18.37 1.36
CA ALA A 80 -6.33 -19.63 1.39
C ALA A 80 -7.30 -19.76 0.20
N ASP A 81 -7.62 -18.66 -0.50
CA ASP A 81 -8.52 -18.64 -1.65
C ASP A 81 -7.88 -17.95 -2.87
N PRO A 82 -7.07 -18.68 -3.65
CA PRO A 82 -6.44 -18.12 -4.85
C PRO A 82 -7.43 -17.64 -5.93
N ALA A 83 -8.66 -18.14 -5.92
CA ALA A 83 -9.67 -17.74 -6.90
C ALA A 83 -10.04 -16.27 -6.79
N ARG A 84 -10.01 -15.74 -5.56
CA ARG A 84 -10.26 -14.33 -5.25
C ARG A 84 -9.27 -13.39 -5.95
N TRP A 85 -8.04 -13.83 -6.16
CA TRP A 85 -6.95 -13.03 -6.71
C TRP A 85 -6.71 -13.27 -8.21
N ARG A 86 -7.49 -14.16 -8.84
CA ARG A 86 -7.26 -14.63 -10.20
C ARG A 86 -7.13 -13.50 -11.23
N ARG A 87 -7.98 -12.48 -11.17
CA ARG A 87 -7.95 -11.36 -12.12
C ARG A 87 -6.69 -10.51 -11.95
N LEU A 88 -6.32 -10.22 -10.70
CA LEU A 88 -5.09 -9.50 -10.41
C LEU A 88 -3.86 -10.27 -10.88
N LEU A 89 -3.81 -11.58 -10.61
CA LEU A 89 -2.71 -12.45 -11.04
C LEU A 89 -2.61 -12.51 -12.56
N ALA A 90 -3.75 -12.61 -13.27
CA ALA A 90 -3.78 -12.58 -14.72
C ALA A 90 -3.29 -11.23 -15.29
N ALA A 91 -3.67 -10.11 -14.68
CA ALA A 91 -3.21 -8.79 -15.07
C ALA A 91 -1.72 -8.54 -14.77
N ALA A 92 -1.20 -9.15 -13.72
CA ALA A 92 0.19 -9.01 -13.30
C ALA A 92 1.17 -9.87 -14.14
N GLY A 93 0.70 -10.98 -14.72
CA GLY A 93 1.53 -11.91 -15.48
C GLY A 93 2.68 -12.50 -14.66
N ASP A 94 3.88 -12.46 -15.21
CA ASP A 94 5.11 -12.98 -14.58
C ASP A 94 5.62 -12.15 -13.37
N ARG A 95 5.01 -11.01 -13.13
CA ARG A 95 5.33 -10.16 -11.96
C ARG A 95 4.59 -10.56 -10.69
N ALA A 96 3.71 -11.55 -10.75
CA ALA A 96 2.97 -12.03 -9.60
C ALA A 96 3.14 -13.54 -9.39
N VAL A 97 3.24 -13.91 -8.12
CA VAL A 97 3.21 -15.31 -7.69
C VAL A 97 2.20 -15.47 -6.56
N VAL A 98 1.59 -16.65 -6.47
CA VAL A 98 0.70 -17.02 -5.39
C VAL A 98 1.24 -18.24 -4.66
N GLY A 99 1.15 -18.23 -3.34
CA GLY A 99 1.59 -19.34 -2.51
C GLY A 99 0.82 -19.43 -1.19
N PRO A 100 0.86 -20.59 -0.54
CA PRO A 100 0.20 -20.79 0.75
C PRO A 100 0.94 -20.13 1.92
N SER A 101 2.15 -19.66 1.70
CA SER A 101 3.03 -19.11 2.74
C SER A 101 3.93 -18.02 2.20
N ALA A 102 4.26 -17.06 3.06
CA ALA A 102 5.27 -16.03 2.81
C ALA A 102 6.70 -16.50 3.15
N LEU A 103 6.91 -17.78 3.38
CA LEU A 103 8.24 -18.33 3.71
C LEU A 103 9.23 -18.04 2.56
N GLY A 104 10.36 -17.41 2.92
CA GLY A 104 11.37 -17.00 1.94
C GLY A 104 11.05 -15.70 1.19
N TRP A 105 10.01 -14.98 1.58
CA TRP A 105 9.76 -13.64 1.09
C TRP A 105 10.52 -12.59 1.94
N PRO A 106 11.06 -11.50 1.36
CA PRO A 106 11.08 -11.19 -0.06
C PRO A 106 12.00 -12.12 -0.86
N ALA A 107 11.57 -12.48 -2.06
CA ALA A 107 12.43 -13.28 -2.94
C ALA A 107 13.70 -12.49 -3.26
N ALA A 108 14.86 -13.09 -3.08
CA ALA A 108 16.12 -12.50 -3.52
C ALA A 108 16.09 -12.35 -5.05
N GLY A 109 15.71 -11.15 -5.50
CA GLY A 109 15.72 -10.84 -6.92
C GLY A 109 17.16 -10.74 -7.45
N PRO A 110 17.43 -11.07 -8.71
CA PRO A 110 18.77 -11.01 -9.30
C PRO A 110 19.36 -9.60 -9.32
N ARG A 111 18.63 -8.58 -8.92
CA ARG A 111 19.06 -7.17 -8.96
C ARG A 111 18.82 -6.35 -7.69
N GLY A 112 18.30 -6.93 -6.63
CA GLY A 112 18.26 -6.30 -5.29
C GLY A 112 17.50 -4.97 -5.11
N ALA A 113 16.97 -4.37 -6.16
CA ALA A 113 16.42 -3.01 -6.16
C ALA A 113 14.96 -2.91 -6.65
N GLU A 114 14.33 -4.03 -7.00
CA GLU A 114 12.93 -3.98 -7.42
C GLU A 114 12.00 -3.92 -6.20
N PRO A 115 11.04 -2.98 -6.16
CA PRO A 115 10.06 -2.93 -5.08
C PRO A 115 9.28 -4.23 -4.99
N GLN A 116 9.05 -4.72 -3.78
CA GLN A 116 8.32 -5.96 -3.54
C GLN A 116 7.09 -5.72 -2.70
N LEU A 117 5.99 -6.35 -3.10
CA LEU A 117 4.73 -6.31 -2.38
C LEU A 117 4.33 -7.72 -1.98
N LEU A 118 4.12 -7.93 -0.70
CA LEU A 118 3.40 -9.09 -0.17
C LEU A 118 1.97 -8.68 0.17
N VAL A 119 1.01 -9.38 -0.38
CA VAL A 119 -0.40 -9.31 0.06
C VAL A 119 -0.76 -10.61 0.76
N THR A 120 -1.36 -10.51 1.93
CA THR A 120 -1.87 -11.67 2.66
C THR A 120 -3.28 -11.41 3.17
N ASP A 121 -4.21 -12.34 2.91
CA ASP A 121 -5.56 -12.38 3.43
C ASP A 121 -5.79 -13.57 4.37
N LEU A 122 -4.72 -14.14 4.88
CA LEU A 122 -4.80 -15.19 5.89
C LEU A 122 -5.33 -14.61 7.21
N PRO A 123 -6.09 -15.42 8.01
CA PRO A 123 -6.64 -14.95 9.28
C PRO A 123 -5.59 -14.47 10.28
N ALA A 124 -4.41 -15.08 10.26
CA ALA A 124 -3.28 -14.65 11.10
C ALA A 124 -2.53 -13.50 10.43
N ALA A 125 -2.35 -12.40 11.18
CA ALA A 125 -1.51 -11.31 10.73
C ALA A 125 -0.05 -11.76 10.52
N PRO A 126 0.66 -11.17 9.54
CA PRO A 126 2.05 -11.52 9.30
C PRO A 126 2.93 -11.17 10.50
N PRO A 127 4.08 -11.86 10.68
CA PRO A 127 5.08 -11.48 11.67
C PRO A 127 5.62 -10.06 11.43
N VAL A 128 5.91 -9.31 12.50
CA VAL A 128 6.42 -7.93 12.39
C VAL A 128 7.71 -7.83 11.58
N GLY A 129 8.63 -8.77 11.74
CA GLY A 129 9.90 -8.77 11.01
C GLY A 129 9.81 -9.23 9.55
N LEU A 130 8.61 -9.60 9.08
CA LEU A 130 8.45 -9.99 7.68
C LEU A 130 8.57 -8.77 6.78
N GLY A 131 9.46 -8.84 5.78
CA GLY A 131 9.71 -7.74 4.88
C GLY A 131 10.46 -6.55 5.48
N ASP A 132 11.22 -6.76 6.54
CA ASP A 132 12.02 -5.72 7.22
C ASP A 132 13.25 -5.32 6.38
N GLN A 133 12.99 -4.98 5.12
CA GLN A 133 13.99 -4.59 4.13
C GLN A 133 13.51 -3.35 3.37
N PRO A 134 14.44 -2.54 2.83
CA PRO A 134 14.10 -1.44 1.94
C PRO A 134 13.25 -1.89 0.75
N MET A 135 12.35 -1.04 0.31
CA MET A 135 11.48 -1.26 -0.85
C MET A 135 10.53 -2.47 -0.72
N CYS A 136 10.33 -2.99 0.50
CA CYS A 136 9.37 -4.05 0.79
C CYS A 136 8.11 -3.48 1.43
N THR A 137 6.96 -3.84 0.87
CA THR A 137 5.65 -3.50 1.40
C THR A 137 4.90 -4.76 1.76
N VAL A 138 4.41 -4.85 2.97
CA VAL A 138 3.52 -5.92 3.42
C VAL A 138 2.11 -5.35 3.57
N LEU A 139 1.13 -5.97 2.95
CA LEU A 139 -0.29 -5.61 3.02
C LEU A 139 -1.07 -6.77 3.63
N HIS A 140 -1.66 -6.57 4.79
CA HIS A 140 -2.55 -7.53 5.42
C HIS A 140 -4.01 -7.11 5.25
N VAL A 141 -4.83 -8.05 4.77
CA VAL A 141 -6.27 -7.88 4.59
C VAL A 141 -7.00 -8.61 5.72
N ALA A 142 -7.83 -7.88 6.47
CA ALA A 142 -8.59 -8.46 7.56
C ALA A 142 -10.07 -8.03 7.50
N THR A 143 -10.95 -8.89 7.94
CA THR A 143 -12.41 -8.61 8.02
C THR A 143 -12.82 -8.00 9.34
N ALA A 144 -11.94 -7.98 10.33
CA ALA A 144 -12.10 -7.34 11.62
C ALA A 144 -10.77 -6.79 12.10
N VAL A 145 -10.77 -5.79 12.97
CA VAL A 145 -9.56 -5.24 13.57
C VAL A 145 -8.86 -6.30 14.42
N PRO A 146 -7.63 -6.75 14.05
CA PRO A 146 -6.94 -7.81 14.76
C PRO A 146 -6.38 -7.28 16.10
N THR A 147 -7.05 -7.64 17.20
CA THR A 147 -6.62 -7.26 18.53
C THR A 147 -5.39 -8.05 18.96
N GLY A 148 -4.44 -7.39 19.62
CA GLY A 148 -3.22 -8.03 20.13
C GLY A 148 -2.22 -8.45 19.04
N SER A 149 -2.39 -7.98 17.81
CA SER A 149 -1.44 -8.20 16.74
C SER A 149 -0.32 -7.16 16.76
N PRO A 150 0.95 -7.57 16.97
CA PRO A 150 2.07 -6.63 16.89
C PRO A 150 2.21 -5.98 15.50
N TYR A 151 1.86 -6.69 14.43
CA TYR A 151 1.84 -6.14 13.08
C TYR A 151 0.89 -4.93 12.99
N TRP A 152 -0.34 -5.10 13.48
CA TRP A 152 -1.37 -4.06 13.41
C TRP A 152 -1.12 -2.89 14.38
N SER A 153 -0.35 -3.09 15.42
CA SER A 153 0.06 -2.01 16.32
C SER A 153 1.15 -1.12 15.72
N ASP A 154 1.79 -1.56 14.63
CA ASP A 154 2.92 -0.86 13.98
C ASP A 154 2.69 -0.65 12.47
N VAL A 155 1.43 -0.54 12.04
CA VAL A 155 1.12 -0.24 10.64
C VAL A 155 1.41 1.22 10.29
N ASP A 156 1.92 1.44 9.09
CA ASP A 156 2.17 2.78 8.53
C ASP A 156 0.90 3.41 7.98
N GLY A 157 -0.05 2.57 7.54
CA GLY A 157 -1.31 3.04 7.02
C GLY A 157 -2.37 1.94 6.97
N VAL A 158 -3.64 2.35 7.14
CA VAL A 158 -4.80 1.45 7.07
C VAL A 158 -5.86 2.05 6.15
N LEU A 159 -6.35 1.24 5.23
CA LEU A 159 -7.54 1.53 4.43
C LEU A 159 -8.75 0.78 5.01
N LEU A 160 -9.84 1.50 5.20
CA LEU A 160 -11.11 0.99 5.72
C LEU A 160 -12.16 1.03 4.60
N ALA A 161 -12.78 -0.13 4.35
CA ALA A 161 -13.89 -0.26 3.41
C ALA A 161 -15.11 -0.79 4.17
N GLY A 162 -15.94 0.13 4.67
CA GLY A 162 -17.12 -0.21 5.46
C GLY A 162 -17.18 0.48 6.81
N HIS A 163 -18.21 0.16 7.57
CA HIS A 163 -18.53 0.80 8.86
C HIS A 163 -17.98 0.01 10.05
N GLY A 164 -17.80 0.70 11.17
CA GLY A 164 -17.54 0.08 12.48
C GLY A 164 -16.10 -0.34 12.73
N TYR A 165 -15.17 0.04 11.85
CA TYR A 165 -13.73 -0.24 12.04
C TYR A 165 -12.98 0.88 12.76
N GLY A 166 -13.44 2.11 12.67
CA GLY A 166 -12.75 3.29 13.18
C GLY A 166 -12.55 3.25 14.68
N THR A 167 -13.62 3.01 15.44
CA THR A 167 -13.55 2.96 16.93
C THR A 167 -12.65 1.82 17.45
N PRO A 168 -12.72 0.57 16.96
CA PRO A 168 -11.75 -0.46 17.34
C PRO A 168 -10.31 -0.12 16.96
N LEU A 169 -10.11 0.48 15.78
CA LEU A 169 -8.80 0.88 15.29
C LEU A 169 -8.21 2.04 16.12
N ALA A 170 -9.06 3.01 16.51
CA ALA A 170 -8.68 4.10 17.39
C ALA A 170 -8.11 3.59 18.72
N ARG A 171 -8.71 2.54 19.28
CA ARG A 171 -8.21 1.90 20.51
C ARG A 171 -6.91 1.15 20.28
N LEU A 172 -6.81 0.38 19.17
CA LEU A 172 -5.61 -0.41 18.86
C LEU A 172 -4.38 0.47 18.67
N LEU A 173 -4.53 1.59 17.93
CA LEU A 173 -3.44 2.47 17.55
C LEU A 173 -3.27 3.67 18.48
N ASN A 174 -4.12 3.79 19.51
CA ASN A 174 -4.18 4.98 20.38
C ASN A 174 -4.35 6.29 19.58
N ARG A 175 -5.23 6.27 18.57
CA ARG A 175 -5.50 7.34 17.61
C ARG A 175 -7.00 7.70 17.62
N PRO A 176 -7.43 8.66 18.47
CA PRO A 176 -8.87 9.02 18.58
C PRO A 176 -9.51 9.47 17.28
N ASP A 177 -8.75 10.12 16.39
CA ASP A 177 -9.17 10.58 15.07
C ASP A 177 -9.62 9.44 14.14
N ALA A 178 -9.13 8.22 14.34
CA ALA A 178 -9.59 7.06 13.59
C ALA A 178 -11.09 6.77 13.82
N GLY A 179 -11.67 7.17 14.96
CA GLY A 179 -13.09 7.03 15.25
C GLY A 179 -14.00 7.80 14.29
N GLU A 180 -13.50 8.88 13.68
CA GLU A 180 -14.25 9.64 12.67
C GLU A 180 -14.50 8.84 11.38
N LEU A 181 -13.70 7.79 11.15
CA LEU A 181 -13.83 6.91 10.00
C LEU A 181 -14.97 5.86 10.15
N ASP A 182 -15.69 5.83 11.26
CA ASP A 182 -16.86 4.98 11.41
C ASP A 182 -18.08 5.45 10.58
N GLN A 183 -18.07 6.69 10.09
CA GLN A 183 -19.17 7.30 9.34
C GLN A 183 -18.85 7.43 7.84
N LEU A 184 -18.43 6.32 7.23
CA LEU A 184 -18.22 6.29 5.79
C LEU A 184 -19.55 6.17 5.04
N SER A 185 -19.74 6.97 4.00
CA SER A 185 -20.84 6.79 3.05
C SER A 185 -20.52 5.66 2.06
N PRO A 186 -21.53 5.04 1.43
CA PRO A 186 -21.29 4.05 0.40
C PRO A 186 -20.34 4.58 -0.69
N GLY A 187 -19.35 3.78 -1.04
CA GLY A 187 -18.34 4.15 -2.03
C GLY A 187 -17.19 5.01 -1.49
N GLN A 188 -17.22 5.40 -0.21
CA GLN A 188 -16.09 6.06 0.44
C GLN A 188 -15.17 5.05 1.14
N LEU A 189 -13.92 5.44 1.29
CA LEU A 189 -12.90 4.74 2.06
C LEU A 189 -12.42 5.63 3.20
N GLY A 190 -12.10 5.01 4.33
CA GLY A 190 -11.28 5.64 5.36
C GLY A 190 -9.81 5.38 5.08
N LEU A 191 -8.98 6.40 5.18
CA LEU A 191 -7.53 6.24 5.24
C LEU A 191 -7.04 6.78 6.57
N LEU A 192 -6.35 5.93 7.30
CA LEU A 192 -5.57 6.31 8.48
C LEU A 192 -4.11 6.09 8.15
N ASP A 193 -3.31 7.14 8.17
CA ASP A 193 -1.85 7.06 8.09
C ASP A 193 -1.23 7.59 9.40
N ARG A 194 0.10 7.71 9.45
CA ARG A 194 0.80 8.17 10.65
C ARG A 194 0.43 9.60 11.07
N GLU A 195 -0.01 10.42 10.14
CA GLU A 195 -0.24 11.85 10.36
C GLU A 195 -1.72 12.18 10.58
N ARG A 196 -2.63 11.45 9.89
CA ARG A 196 -4.05 11.85 9.83
C ARG A 196 -5.00 10.68 9.60
N ALA A 197 -6.26 10.93 9.93
CA ALA A 197 -7.41 10.16 9.47
C ALA A 197 -8.18 10.99 8.43
N VAL A 198 -8.49 10.41 7.28
CA VAL A 198 -9.17 11.12 6.18
C VAL A 198 -10.17 10.22 5.47
N VAL A 199 -11.34 10.79 5.14
CA VAL A 199 -12.33 10.14 4.26
C VAL A 199 -11.97 10.43 2.82
N VAL A 200 -11.88 9.38 2.01
CA VAL A 200 -11.45 9.43 0.61
C VAL A 200 -12.55 8.92 -0.30
N THR A 201 -12.83 9.65 -1.35
CA THR A 201 -13.62 9.16 -2.48
C THR A 201 -12.65 8.58 -3.52
N PRO A 202 -12.67 7.26 -3.77
CA PRO A 202 -11.77 6.63 -4.72
C PRO A 202 -11.95 7.20 -6.12
N ILE A 203 -10.83 7.40 -6.83
CA ILE A 203 -10.82 7.70 -8.26
C ILE A 203 -10.37 6.43 -8.96
N LEU A 204 -11.27 5.84 -9.77
CA LEU A 204 -11.04 4.57 -10.44
C LEU A 204 -10.94 4.76 -11.96
N ALA A 205 -9.92 4.18 -12.57
CA ALA A 205 -9.83 4.06 -14.00
C ALA A 205 -10.73 2.92 -14.52
N GLU A 206 -11.07 2.92 -15.80
CA GLU A 206 -11.90 1.88 -16.41
C GLU A 206 -11.30 0.48 -16.25
N ALA A 207 -9.99 0.34 -16.42
CA ALA A 207 -9.29 -0.93 -16.21
C ALA A 207 -9.35 -1.42 -14.75
N GLU A 208 -9.37 -0.50 -13.78
CA GLU A 208 -9.53 -0.83 -12.37
C GLU A 208 -10.96 -1.28 -12.06
N LEU A 209 -11.96 -0.62 -12.64
CA LEU A 209 -13.35 -1.04 -12.52
C LEU A 209 -13.55 -2.45 -13.07
N ALA A 210 -13.00 -2.76 -14.24
CA ALA A 210 -13.05 -4.12 -14.82
C ALA A 210 -12.38 -5.17 -13.93
N LEU A 211 -11.34 -4.79 -13.18
CA LEU A 211 -10.66 -5.68 -12.23
C LEU A 211 -11.52 -5.98 -11.00
N LEU A 212 -12.32 -5.02 -10.54
CA LEU A 212 -13.10 -5.07 -9.31
C LEU A 212 -14.52 -5.60 -9.48
N THR A 213 -15.02 -5.68 -10.71
CA THR A 213 -16.35 -6.24 -11.05
C THR A 213 -16.25 -7.76 -11.12
N ASP A 214 -17.16 -8.48 -10.48
CA ASP A 214 -17.26 -9.96 -10.49
C ASP A 214 -17.60 -10.52 -11.87
#